data_ff206cc5c2f21f2a0a9448d59efec4fb
#
_entry.id   ff206cc5c2f21f2a0a9448d59efec4fb
#
_cell.length_a   1.000
_cell.length_b   1.000
_cell.length_c   1.000
_cell.angle_alpha   90.00
_cell.angle_beta   90.00
_cell.angle_gamma   90.00
#
_symmetry.space_group_name_H-M   'P 1'
#
loop_
_entity.id
_entity.type
_entity.pdbx_description
1 polymer ?
#
loop_
_entity_poly.entity_id
_entity_poly.type
_entity_poly.pdbx_seq_one_letter_code
_entity_poly.pdbx_strand_id
1 'polypeptide(L)'
;MSKATRIKQAIRITVISTLVFYFGLIALLNLPVVQHRISTYAARELTRLTQAEVSIGNVDLGLLNRVVIQNVQIKDRQKKDMLGISRFSVKIDIPSLFRGKIRISSVQLFGLDARLNRAHPKAPLNCQFLIDTFASKDTTKSEKSIDLRINSVLIRRGQIHYDVLSESNTPRRFNPHHIGISELSATISLKALQTDSLNAQIRRMSFNEQSGLQLKKFALRATANSRGIYLHDLNLTLPGTIVSIDTFTVAGNFTEPDFLSDTQTTYMGRLSASVTPADIACFVPALQHFQDSVH
;
A
#
# COMPACT_ATOMS: atom_id res chain seq x y z
N MET A 1 59.09 0.39 8.79
CA MET A 1 57.66 0.81 8.67
C MET A 1 57.13 1.14 10.05
N SER A 2 56.68 2.35 10.25
CA SER A 2 56.08 2.81 11.51
C SER A 2 54.84 1.97 11.88
N LYS A 3 54.57 1.76 13.20
CA LYS A 3 53.36 1.08 13.68
C LYS A 3 52.10 1.67 13.08
N ALA A 4 52.05 3.00 12.90
CA ALA A 4 50.95 3.72 12.26
C ALA A 4 50.74 3.32 10.78
N THR A 5 51.80 3.06 10.02
CA THR A 5 51.69 2.64 8.62
C THR A 5 51.11 1.22 8.50
N ARG A 6 51.52 0.30 9.39
CA ARG A 6 50.97 -1.08 9.45
C ARG A 6 49.51 -1.10 9.80
N ILE A 7 49.08 -0.27 10.77
CA ILE A 7 47.66 -0.13 11.15
C ILE A 7 46.83 0.42 10.00
N LYS A 8 47.28 1.47 9.30
CA LYS A 8 46.57 2.01 8.11
C LYS A 8 46.47 0.99 6.99
N GLN A 9 47.51 0.21 6.77
CA GLN A 9 47.52 -0.85 5.76
C GLN A 9 46.55 -1.99 6.13
N ALA A 10 46.53 -2.42 7.39
CA ALA A 10 45.60 -3.42 7.89
C ALA A 10 44.15 -2.96 7.74
N ILE A 11 43.82 -1.73 8.15
CA ILE A 11 42.49 -1.16 8.00
C ILE A 11 42.08 -1.13 6.51
N ARG A 12 42.98 -0.69 5.60
CA ARG A 12 42.70 -0.64 4.16
C ARG A 12 42.41 -2.02 3.60
N ILE A 13 43.23 -3.04 3.96
CA ILE A 13 43.00 -4.41 3.52
C ILE A 13 41.66 -4.94 4.04
N THR A 14 41.35 -4.72 5.32
CA THR A 14 40.07 -5.16 5.91
C THR A 14 38.88 -4.51 5.21
N VAL A 15 38.92 -3.20 4.93
CA VAL A 15 37.85 -2.50 4.23
C VAL A 15 37.67 -3.04 2.81
N ILE A 16 38.77 -3.21 2.05
CA ILE A 16 38.73 -3.75 0.70
C ILE A 16 38.18 -5.18 0.70
N SER A 17 38.69 -6.05 1.62
CA SER A 17 38.21 -7.43 1.73
C SER A 17 36.72 -7.50 2.06
N THR A 18 36.24 -6.64 2.98
CA THR A 18 34.83 -6.56 3.32
C THR A 18 33.98 -6.12 2.12
N LEU A 19 34.43 -5.13 1.36
CA LEU A 19 33.75 -4.68 0.15
C LEU A 19 33.71 -5.77 -0.92
N VAL A 20 34.83 -6.44 -1.18
CA VAL A 20 34.92 -7.54 -2.16
C VAL A 20 33.98 -8.69 -1.74
N PHE A 21 33.98 -9.06 -0.47
CA PHE A 21 33.06 -10.07 0.06
C PHE A 21 31.60 -9.66 -0.11
N TYR A 22 31.27 -8.41 0.24
CA TYR A 22 29.90 -7.88 0.12
C TYR A 22 29.40 -7.89 -1.33
N PHE A 23 30.20 -7.36 -2.26
CA PHE A 23 29.82 -7.36 -3.68
C PHE A 23 29.81 -8.77 -4.29
N GLY A 24 30.73 -9.64 -3.87
CA GLY A 24 30.76 -11.04 -4.28
C GLY A 24 29.50 -11.80 -3.81
N LEU A 25 29.07 -11.55 -2.57
CA LEU A 25 27.85 -12.14 -2.04
C LEU A 25 26.60 -11.65 -2.81
N ILE A 26 26.52 -10.34 -3.09
CA ILE A 26 25.42 -9.80 -3.91
C ILE A 26 25.41 -10.41 -5.31
N ALA A 27 26.58 -10.49 -5.96
CA ALA A 27 26.68 -11.10 -7.28
C ALA A 27 26.23 -12.58 -7.26
N LEU A 28 26.64 -13.34 -6.26
CA LEU A 28 26.24 -14.74 -6.07
C LEU A 28 24.71 -14.87 -5.91
N LEU A 29 24.12 -14.03 -5.05
CA LEU A 29 22.67 -14.04 -4.77
C LEU A 29 21.84 -13.59 -5.98
N ASN A 30 22.41 -12.84 -6.91
CA ASN A 30 21.76 -12.41 -8.14
C ASN A 30 22.03 -13.35 -9.34
N LEU A 31 22.69 -14.50 -9.14
CA LEU A 31 22.78 -15.52 -10.18
C LEU A 31 21.37 -16.07 -10.52
N PRO A 32 21.03 -16.24 -11.81
CA PRO A 32 19.69 -16.70 -12.22
C PRO A 32 19.25 -18.00 -11.54
N VAL A 33 20.17 -18.95 -11.35
CA VAL A 33 19.89 -20.22 -10.68
C VAL A 33 19.50 -20.01 -9.20
N VAL A 34 20.19 -19.11 -8.51
CA VAL A 34 19.92 -18.78 -7.10
C VAL A 34 18.58 -18.03 -6.98
N GLN A 35 18.35 -17.04 -7.84
CA GLN A 35 17.10 -16.29 -7.89
C GLN A 35 15.88 -17.21 -8.13
N HIS A 36 16.00 -18.14 -9.08
CA HIS A 36 14.93 -19.11 -9.37
C HIS A 36 14.64 -20.02 -8.17
N ARG A 37 15.65 -20.47 -7.45
CA ARG A 37 15.46 -21.26 -6.23
C ARG A 37 14.79 -20.45 -5.13
N ILE A 38 15.20 -19.21 -4.92
CA ILE A 38 14.61 -18.30 -3.94
C ILE A 38 13.14 -18.01 -4.27
N SER A 39 12.83 -17.67 -5.53
CA SER A 39 11.44 -17.38 -5.96
C SER A 39 10.53 -18.60 -5.82
N THR A 40 11.00 -19.78 -6.22
CA THR A 40 10.23 -21.03 -6.07
C THR A 40 9.98 -21.37 -4.60
N TYR A 41 10.99 -21.20 -3.74
CA TYR A 41 10.84 -21.43 -2.30
C TYR A 41 9.84 -20.43 -1.68
N ALA A 42 9.99 -19.13 -2.01
CA ALA A 42 9.10 -18.08 -1.52
C ALA A 42 7.63 -18.29 -1.99
N ALA A 43 7.43 -18.63 -3.27
CA ALA A 43 6.10 -18.93 -3.80
C ALA A 43 5.46 -20.11 -3.09
N ARG A 44 6.23 -21.20 -2.88
CA ARG A 44 5.75 -22.40 -2.18
C ARG A 44 5.37 -22.11 -0.72
N GLU A 45 6.20 -21.33 -0.01
CA GLU A 45 5.94 -20.98 1.38
C GLU A 45 4.73 -20.04 1.51
N LEU A 46 4.59 -19.05 0.62
CA LEU A 46 3.39 -18.21 0.58
C LEU A 46 2.14 -19.01 0.22
N THR A 47 2.20 -19.93 -0.75
CA THR A 47 1.09 -20.84 -1.06
C THR A 47 0.68 -21.66 0.16
N ARG A 48 1.67 -22.17 0.92
CA ARG A 48 1.40 -22.94 2.17
C ARG A 48 0.73 -22.08 3.24
N LEU A 49 1.20 -20.84 3.43
CA LEU A 49 0.67 -19.93 4.45
C LEU A 49 -0.71 -19.39 4.10
N THR A 50 -0.94 -19.04 2.85
CA THR A 50 -2.21 -18.44 2.39
C THR A 50 -3.24 -19.46 1.94
N GLN A 51 -2.82 -20.71 1.70
CA GLN A 51 -3.64 -21.77 1.09
C GLN A 51 -4.23 -21.34 -0.27
N ALA A 52 -3.53 -20.47 -0.99
CA ALA A 52 -3.89 -19.97 -2.31
C ALA A 52 -2.69 -20.14 -3.25
N GLU A 53 -2.95 -20.30 -4.54
CA GLU A 53 -1.91 -20.43 -5.54
C GLU A 53 -1.16 -19.10 -5.69
N VAL A 54 0.12 -19.10 -5.32
CA VAL A 54 1.02 -17.93 -5.43
C VAL A 54 2.12 -18.26 -6.42
N SER A 55 2.33 -17.41 -7.41
CA SER A 55 3.46 -17.48 -8.32
C SER A 55 4.33 -16.23 -8.19
N ILE A 56 5.63 -16.43 -8.27
CA ILE A 56 6.66 -15.38 -8.23
C ILE A 56 7.63 -15.63 -9.38
N GLY A 57 7.85 -14.60 -10.19
CA GLY A 57 8.84 -14.65 -11.26
C GLY A 57 10.26 -14.60 -10.70
N ASN A 58 10.86 -13.43 -10.66
CA ASN A 58 12.22 -13.25 -10.18
C ASN A 58 12.25 -12.55 -8.82
N VAL A 59 13.27 -12.90 -8.02
CA VAL A 59 13.61 -12.21 -6.77
C VAL A 59 15.01 -11.65 -6.89
N ASP A 60 15.14 -10.34 -6.99
CA ASP A 60 16.41 -9.63 -7.08
C ASP A 60 16.76 -9.03 -5.71
N LEU A 61 17.98 -9.28 -5.28
CA LEU A 61 18.52 -8.63 -4.09
C LEU A 61 19.34 -7.42 -4.53
N GLY A 62 18.73 -6.24 -4.38
CA GLY A 62 19.36 -4.97 -4.73
C GLY A 62 20.42 -4.54 -3.72
N LEU A 63 21.24 -3.60 -4.14
CA LEU A 63 22.19 -2.92 -3.25
C LEU A 63 21.44 -2.28 -2.07
N LEU A 64 22.04 -2.25 -0.90
CA LEU A 64 21.57 -1.51 0.27
C LEU A 64 20.16 -1.94 0.77
N ASN A 65 19.97 -3.23 1.07
CA ASN A 65 18.81 -3.76 1.78
C ASN A 65 17.45 -3.73 1.04
N ARG A 66 17.45 -3.64 -0.27
CA ARG A 66 16.23 -3.69 -1.08
C ARG A 66 16.04 -5.09 -1.67
N VAL A 67 14.87 -5.65 -1.51
CA VAL A 67 14.42 -6.86 -2.21
C VAL A 67 13.39 -6.44 -3.25
N VAL A 68 13.59 -6.87 -4.48
CA VAL A 68 12.69 -6.62 -5.61
C VAL A 68 12.15 -7.96 -6.07
N ILE A 69 10.83 -8.08 -6.09
CA ILE A 69 10.12 -9.28 -6.55
C ILE A 69 9.35 -8.88 -7.80
N GLN A 70 9.50 -9.64 -8.86
CA GLN A 70 8.86 -9.36 -10.14
C GLN A 70 7.80 -10.41 -10.44
N ASN A 71 6.73 -9.99 -11.11
CA ASN A 71 5.64 -10.83 -11.57
C ASN A 71 5.04 -11.71 -10.46
N VAL A 72 4.57 -11.06 -9.39
CA VAL A 72 3.79 -11.72 -8.34
C VAL A 72 2.37 -11.89 -8.82
N GLN A 73 1.84 -13.10 -8.73
CA GLN A 73 0.44 -13.40 -8.98
C GLN A 73 -0.12 -14.24 -7.84
N ILE A 74 -1.29 -13.87 -7.36
CA ILE A 74 -2.01 -14.59 -6.33
C ILE A 74 -3.42 -14.83 -6.85
N LYS A 75 -3.82 -16.11 -6.88
CA LYS A 75 -5.17 -16.52 -7.21
C LYS A 75 -6.05 -16.58 -5.97
N ASP A 76 -7.34 -16.40 -6.16
CA ASP A 76 -8.31 -16.65 -5.11
C ASP A 76 -8.50 -18.16 -4.84
N ARG A 77 -9.33 -18.49 -3.87
CA ARG A 77 -9.65 -19.90 -3.54
C ARG A 77 -10.38 -20.65 -4.66
N GLN A 78 -10.97 -19.91 -5.62
CA GLN A 78 -11.58 -20.48 -6.84
C GLN A 78 -10.59 -20.54 -8.03
N LYS A 79 -9.29 -20.29 -7.79
CA LYS A 79 -8.21 -20.29 -8.79
C LYS A 79 -8.36 -19.20 -9.86
N LYS A 80 -9.13 -18.15 -9.59
CA LYS A 80 -9.22 -16.96 -10.45
C LYS A 80 -8.11 -15.97 -10.08
N ASP A 81 -7.62 -15.23 -11.07
CA ASP A 81 -6.64 -14.18 -10.86
C ASP A 81 -7.24 -13.09 -9.95
N MET A 82 -6.63 -12.89 -8.79
CA MET A 82 -7.11 -11.95 -7.78
C MET A 82 -6.15 -10.78 -7.59
N LEU A 83 -4.86 -11.05 -7.50
CA LEU A 83 -3.86 -10.03 -7.29
C LEU A 83 -2.66 -10.26 -8.19
N GLY A 84 -2.36 -9.27 -9.03
CA GLY A 84 -1.16 -9.22 -9.87
C GLY A 84 -0.29 -8.02 -9.48
N ILE A 85 1.03 -8.19 -9.43
CA ILE A 85 1.98 -7.08 -9.21
C ILE A 85 3.16 -7.29 -10.13
N SER A 86 3.35 -6.36 -11.08
CA SER A 86 4.47 -6.44 -12.02
C SER A 86 5.82 -6.33 -11.31
N ARG A 87 5.92 -5.41 -10.33
CA ARG A 87 7.13 -5.23 -9.52
C ARG A 87 6.77 -4.80 -8.11
N PHE A 88 7.18 -5.61 -7.16
CA PHE A 88 7.07 -5.37 -5.73
C PHE A 88 8.45 -5.14 -5.15
N SER A 89 8.67 -4.03 -4.47
CA SER A 89 9.95 -3.73 -3.85
C SER A 89 9.78 -3.40 -2.38
N VAL A 90 10.55 -4.03 -1.54
CA VAL A 90 10.58 -3.80 -0.10
C VAL A 90 11.97 -3.40 0.37
N LYS A 91 12.02 -2.53 1.36
CA LYS A 91 13.25 -2.19 2.06
C LYS A 91 13.27 -2.91 3.41
N ILE A 92 14.28 -3.75 3.61
CA ILE A 92 14.46 -4.56 4.82
C ILE A 92 15.53 -3.92 5.71
N ASP A 93 15.29 -3.92 7.01
CA ASP A 93 16.29 -3.51 8.00
C ASP A 93 17.29 -4.65 8.27
N ILE A 94 18.47 -4.56 7.67
CA ILE A 94 19.51 -5.59 7.76
C ILE A 94 19.95 -5.86 9.21
N PRO A 95 20.20 -4.86 10.08
CA PRO A 95 20.52 -5.12 11.48
C PRO A 95 19.46 -5.94 12.22
N SER A 96 18.19 -5.75 11.90
CA SER A 96 17.11 -6.56 12.47
C SER A 96 17.11 -7.99 11.94
N LEU A 97 17.47 -8.18 10.66
CA LEU A 97 17.57 -9.50 10.07
C LEU A 97 18.63 -10.38 10.76
N PHE A 98 19.79 -9.81 11.10
CA PHE A 98 20.81 -10.51 11.88
C PHE A 98 20.35 -10.91 13.30
N ARG A 99 19.31 -10.26 13.82
CA ARG A 99 18.66 -10.60 15.10
C ARG A 99 17.47 -11.54 14.93
N GLY A 100 17.31 -12.15 13.76
CA GLY A 100 16.22 -13.06 13.43
C GLY A 100 14.86 -12.37 13.21
N LYS A 101 14.82 -11.03 13.09
CA LYS A 101 13.59 -10.25 12.89
C LYS A 101 13.54 -9.66 11.49
N ILE A 102 12.46 -9.92 10.76
CA ILE A 102 12.23 -9.30 9.45
C ILE A 102 11.47 -7.99 9.69
N ARG A 103 12.15 -6.85 9.46
CA ARG A 103 11.55 -5.52 9.57
C ARG A 103 11.47 -4.88 8.19
N ILE A 104 10.25 -4.52 7.75
CA ILE A 104 9.99 -3.85 6.48
C ILE A 104 9.66 -2.39 6.76
N SER A 105 10.41 -1.47 6.14
CA SER A 105 10.26 -0.02 6.35
C SER A 105 9.62 0.72 5.17
N SER A 106 9.71 0.19 3.96
CA SER A 106 9.16 0.81 2.76
C SER A 106 8.65 -0.25 1.80
N VAL A 107 7.51 0.02 1.19
CA VAL A 107 6.86 -0.83 0.19
C VAL A 107 6.64 -0.01 -1.08
N GLN A 108 6.99 -0.56 -2.23
CA GLN A 108 6.76 0.02 -3.54
C GLN A 108 6.07 -1.00 -4.44
N LEU A 109 4.92 -0.63 -4.99
CA LEU A 109 4.10 -1.44 -5.88
C LEU A 109 4.03 -0.77 -7.25
N PHE A 110 4.44 -1.48 -8.28
CA PHE A 110 4.34 -1.04 -9.67
C PHE A 110 3.47 -2.03 -10.45
N GLY A 111 2.48 -1.52 -11.18
CA GLY A 111 1.57 -2.33 -11.98
C GLY A 111 0.78 -3.31 -11.09
N LEU A 112 0.19 -2.79 -10.01
CA LEU A 112 -0.78 -3.51 -9.19
C LEU A 112 -2.04 -3.73 -10.02
N ASP A 113 -2.54 -4.96 -10.12
CA ASP A 113 -3.85 -5.34 -10.64
C ASP A 113 -4.57 -6.13 -9.55
N ALA A 114 -5.56 -5.53 -8.90
CA ALA A 114 -6.34 -6.16 -7.84
C ALA A 114 -7.79 -6.34 -8.29
N ARG A 115 -8.27 -7.58 -8.28
CA ARG A 115 -9.64 -7.98 -8.64
C ARG A 115 -10.35 -8.54 -7.43
N LEU A 116 -11.00 -7.64 -6.72
CA LEU A 116 -11.69 -7.94 -5.48
C LEU A 116 -13.17 -8.16 -5.75
N ASN A 117 -13.73 -9.17 -5.17
CA ASN A 117 -15.17 -9.41 -5.28
C ASN A 117 -15.73 -10.05 -4.02
N ARG A 118 -17.06 -9.95 -3.88
CA ARG A 118 -17.86 -10.68 -2.90
C ARG A 118 -19.18 -11.09 -3.53
N ALA A 119 -19.77 -12.17 -3.02
CA ALA A 119 -21.03 -12.68 -3.56
C ALA A 119 -22.20 -11.72 -3.32
N HIS A 120 -22.28 -11.11 -2.15
CA HIS A 120 -23.30 -10.14 -1.74
C HIS A 120 -22.71 -9.16 -0.70
N PRO A 121 -23.36 -8.00 -0.37
CA PRO A 121 -22.77 -6.94 0.47
C PRO A 121 -22.24 -7.39 1.83
N LYS A 122 -22.82 -8.44 2.41
CA LYS A 122 -22.39 -9.00 3.71
C LYS A 122 -21.43 -10.19 3.59
N ALA A 123 -21.14 -10.68 2.37
CA ALA A 123 -20.21 -11.78 2.18
C ALA A 123 -18.76 -11.33 2.36
N PRO A 124 -17.85 -12.21 2.78
CA PRO A 124 -16.43 -11.91 2.84
C PRO A 124 -15.86 -11.63 1.44
N LEU A 125 -14.80 -10.84 1.39
CA LEU A 125 -14.04 -10.59 0.15
C LEU A 125 -13.32 -11.88 -0.29
N ASN A 126 -13.15 -12.04 -1.60
CA ASN A 126 -12.31 -13.11 -2.14
C ASN A 126 -10.87 -13.08 -1.62
N CYS A 127 -10.36 -11.92 -1.19
CA CYS A 127 -9.04 -11.74 -0.57
C CYS A 127 -9.04 -11.85 0.97
N GLN A 128 -10.18 -12.13 1.62
CA GLN A 128 -10.27 -12.14 3.10
C GLN A 128 -9.24 -13.06 3.75
N PHE A 129 -8.97 -14.20 3.15
CA PHE A 129 -7.97 -15.13 3.63
C PHE A 129 -6.55 -14.55 3.72
N LEU A 130 -6.18 -13.61 2.81
CA LEU A 130 -4.90 -12.90 2.90
C LEU A 130 -4.90 -11.97 4.12
N ILE A 131 -5.98 -11.21 4.29
CA ILE A 131 -6.12 -10.31 5.43
C ILE A 131 -6.01 -11.10 6.74
N ASP A 132 -6.74 -12.21 6.85
CA ASP A 132 -6.75 -13.06 8.04
C ASP A 132 -5.36 -13.68 8.32
N THR A 133 -4.66 -14.13 7.26
CA THR A 133 -3.33 -14.73 7.39
C THR A 133 -2.30 -13.73 7.93
N PHE A 134 -2.36 -12.47 7.51
CA PHE A 134 -1.39 -11.44 7.90
C PHE A 134 -1.85 -10.57 9.08
N ALA A 135 -3.14 -10.55 9.40
CA ALA A 135 -3.69 -9.83 10.55
C ALA A 135 -3.64 -10.65 11.86
N SER A 136 -3.58 -11.99 11.78
CA SER A 136 -3.54 -12.83 12.96
C SER A 136 -2.27 -12.57 13.76
N LYS A 137 -2.46 -11.95 14.92
CA LYS A 137 -1.41 -11.61 15.90
C LYS A 137 -0.96 -12.82 16.75
N ASP A 138 -1.05 -14.04 16.26
CA ASP A 138 -0.54 -15.21 16.97
C ASP A 138 0.99 -15.23 16.92
N THR A 139 1.58 -14.28 17.63
CA THR A 139 3.03 -14.16 17.88
C THR A 139 3.55 -15.26 18.84
N THR A 140 2.70 -16.14 19.34
CA THR A 140 3.06 -17.12 20.35
C THR A 140 3.68 -18.42 19.82
N LYS A 141 3.73 -18.63 18.50
CA LYS A 141 4.24 -19.89 17.93
C LYS A 141 5.26 -19.77 16.79
N SER A 142 5.74 -18.58 16.43
CA SER A 142 6.77 -18.44 15.40
C SER A 142 7.99 -17.71 15.96
N GLU A 143 9.13 -18.39 16.05
CA GLU A 143 10.44 -17.81 16.40
C GLU A 143 10.90 -16.71 15.42
N LYS A 144 10.20 -16.55 14.30
CA LYS A 144 10.48 -15.53 13.28
C LYS A 144 9.29 -14.56 13.15
N SER A 145 9.27 -13.55 14.01
CA SER A 145 8.27 -12.49 13.91
C SER A 145 8.60 -11.53 12.75
N ILE A 146 7.63 -11.32 11.86
CA ILE A 146 7.70 -10.25 10.85
C ILE A 146 7.21 -8.96 11.52
N ASP A 147 8.09 -7.98 11.68
CA ASP A 147 7.75 -6.64 12.20
C ASP A 147 7.49 -5.69 11.02
N LEU A 148 6.21 -5.48 10.69
CA LEU A 148 5.78 -4.59 9.62
C LEU A 148 5.71 -3.15 10.13
N ARG A 149 6.84 -2.45 10.15
CA ARG A 149 6.89 -1.01 10.41
C ARG A 149 6.97 -0.23 9.09
N ILE A 150 5.88 -0.29 8.34
CA ILE A 150 5.83 0.35 7.03
C ILE A 150 5.72 1.87 7.22
N ASN A 151 6.81 2.58 6.96
CA ASN A 151 6.84 4.05 7.05
C ASN A 151 6.44 4.72 5.74
N SER A 152 6.49 4.00 4.62
CA SER A 152 6.22 4.53 3.29
C SER A 152 5.65 3.47 2.37
N VAL A 153 4.56 3.82 1.70
CA VAL A 153 3.95 3.04 0.62
C VAL A 153 3.92 3.88 -0.64
N LEU A 154 4.45 3.35 -1.73
CA LEU A 154 4.41 3.95 -3.05
C LEU A 154 3.67 3.00 -3.99
N ILE A 155 2.62 3.49 -4.64
CA ILE A 155 1.89 2.77 -5.69
C ILE A 155 2.04 3.56 -6.99
N ARG A 156 2.31 2.86 -8.10
CA ARG A 156 2.38 3.42 -9.44
C ARG A 156 1.70 2.51 -10.45
N ARG A 157 0.89 3.10 -11.33
CA ARG A 157 0.16 2.39 -12.40
C ARG A 157 -0.66 1.22 -11.85
N GLY A 158 -1.37 1.46 -10.73
CA GLY A 158 -2.25 0.47 -10.14
C GLY A 158 -3.61 0.44 -10.81
N GLN A 159 -4.25 -0.73 -10.79
CA GLN A 159 -5.63 -0.95 -11.17
C GLN A 159 -6.31 -1.72 -10.04
N ILE A 160 -7.52 -1.33 -9.69
CA ILE A 160 -8.32 -2.00 -8.67
C ILE A 160 -9.74 -2.14 -9.21
N HIS A 161 -10.22 -3.36 -9.26
CA HIS A 161 -11.61 -3.68 -9.55
C HIS A 161 -12.26 -4.27 -8.30
N TYR A 162 -13.42 -3.76 -7.94
CA TYR A 162 -14.22 -4.28 -6.85
C TYR A 162 -15.65 -4.48 -7.30
N ASP A 163 -16.17 -5.69 -7.10
CA ASP A 163 -17.50 -6.08 -7.53
C ASP A 163 -18.29 -6.82 -6.44
N VAL A 164 -19.53 -6.42 -6.23
CA VAL A 164 -20.54 -7.18 -5.49
C VAL A 164 -21.41 -7.93 -6.50
N LEU A 165 -21.22 -9.25 -6.61
CA LEU A 165 -21.77 -10.03 -7.72
C LEU A 165 -23.30 -10.10 -7.74
N SER A 166 -23.98 -9.88 -6.60
CA SER A 166 -25.44 -9.84 -6.51
C SER A 166 -26.05 -8.51 -6.96
N GLU A 167 -25.26 -7.47 -7.09
CA GLU A 167 -25.74 -6.12 -7.40
C GLU A 167 -25.59 -5.80 -8.88
N SER A 168 -26.49 -4.98 -9.41
CA SER A 168 -26.43 -4.55 -10.79
C SER A 168 -25.43 -3.41 -10.99
N ASN A 169 -24.68 -3.46 -12.09
CA ASN A 169 -23.80 -2.36 -12.47
C ASN A 169 -24.61 -1.20 -13.08
N THR A 170 -24.24 0.03 -12.74
CA THR A 170 -24.85 1.25 -13.25
C THR A 170 -23.80 2.04 -14.05
N PRO A 171 -23.76 1.93 -15.37
CA PRO A 171 -22.78 2.64 -16.20
C PRO A 171 -22.83 4.16 -16.00
N ARG A 172 -21.66 4.81 -16.09
CA ARG A 172 -21.49 6.28 -15.95
C ARG A 172 -21.97 6.88 -14.63
N ARG A 173 -22.29 6.07 -13.63
CA ARG A 173 -22.63 6.52 -12.27
C ARG A 173 -21.68 5.87 -11.28
N PHE A 174 -21.30 6.62 -10.27
CA PHE A 174 -20.58 6.03 -9.15
C PHE A 174 -21.46 4.99 -8.46
N ASN A 175 -20.96 3.78 -8.43
CA ASN A 175 -21.64 2.64 -7.81
C ASN A 175 -20.70 2.03 -6.76
N PRO A 176 -21.01 2.15 -5.45
CA PRO A 176 -20.17 1.60 -4.39
C PRO A 176 -20.05 0.07 -4.42
N HIS A 177 -20.93 -0.61 -5.17
CA HIS A 177 -20.90 -2.06 -5.37
C HIS A 177 -20.05 -2.49 -6.58
N HIS A 178 -19.70 -1.54 -7.46
CA HIS A 178 -18.90 -1.78 -8.66
C HIS A 178 -17.93 -0.62 -8.87
N ILE A 179 -16.72 -0.76 -8.35
CA ILE A 179 -15.67 0.27 -8.40
C ILE A 179 -14.56 -0.20 -9.33
N GLY A 180 -14.25 0.59 -10.34
CA GLY A 180 -13.14 0.35 -11.26
C GLY A 180 -12.15 1.52 -11.23
N ILE A 181 -11.01 1.33 -10.58
CA ILE A 181 -9.93 2.31 -10.48
C ILE A 181 -8.83 1.94 -11.46
N SER A 182 -8.41 2.90 -12.28
CA SER A 182 -7.27 2.78 -13.18
C SER A 182 -6.26 3.91 -12.95
N GLU A 183 -5.02 3.70 -13.41
CA GLU A 183 -3.90 4.65 -13.28
C GLU A 183 -3.63 5.11 -11.83
N LEU A 184 -3.97 4.27 -10.86
CA LEU A 184 -3.74 4.58 -9.45
C LEU A 184 -2.26 4.86 -9.18
N SER A 185 -2.00 6.05 -8.69
CA SER A 185 -0.70 6.45 -8.16
C SER A 185 -0.88 7.04 -6.78
N ALA A 186 -0.17 6.51 -5.78
CA ALA A 186 -0.26 6.99 -4.41
C ALA A 186 1.12 7.03 -3.74
N THR A 187 1.34 8.04 -2.92
CA THR A 187 2.50 8.15 -2.03
C THR A 187 1.99 8.42 -0.63
N ILE A 188 2.13 7.43 0.23
CA ILE A 188 1.62 7.43 1.61
C ILE A 188 2.79 7.30 2.56
N SER A 189 2.83 8.11 3.60
CA SER A 189 3.79 8.00 4.70
C SER A 189 3.04 7.66 5.98
N LEU A 190 3.54 6.68 6.72
CA LEU A 190 3.01 6.25 8.01
C LEU A 190 4.09 6.51 9.05
N LYS A 191 3.90 7.48 9.94
CA LYS A 191 4.85 7.81 11.00
C LYS A 191 4.57 7.04 12.28
N ALA A 192 3.30 6.80 12.57
CA ALA A 192 2.85 5.94 13.64
C ALA A 192 1.58 5.22 13.22
N LEU A 193 1.51 3.95 13.52
CA LEU A 193 0.33 3.11 13.39
C LEU A 193 0.33 2.17 14.59
N GLN A 194 -0.34 2.60 15.65
CA GLN A 194 -0.47 1.84 16.90
C GLN A 194 -1.96 1.67 17.20
N THR A 195 -2.28 0.83 18.15
CA THR A 195 -3.69 0.55 18.50
C THR A 195 -4.44 1.80 18.97
N ASP A 196 -3.71 2.75 19.57
CA ASP A 196 -4.22 3.97 20.21
C ASP A 196 -3.79 5.27 19.52
N SER A 197 -2.99 5.17 18.45
CA SER A 197 -2.50 6.35 17.74
C SER A 197 -2.25 6.09 16.26
N LEU A 198 -2.67 7.04 15.44
CA LEU A 198 -2.43 7.08 14.00
C LEU A 198 -1.70 8.38 13.64
N ASN A 199 -0.65 8.28 12.83
CA ASN A 199 -0.07 9.44 12.15
C ASN A 199 0.27 9.03 10.73
N ALA A 200 -0.59 9.43 9.80
CA ALA A 200 -0.49 9.10 8.39
C ALA A 200 -0.55 10.36 7.53
N GLN A 201 0.13 10.33 6.40
CA GLN A 201 0.11 11.38 5.41
C GLN A 201 -0.04 10.78 4.02
N ILE A 202 -1.09 11.11 3.31
CA ILE A 202 -1.21 10.95 1.87
C ILE A 202 -0.57 12.19 1.25
N ARG A 203 0.64 12.04 0.70
CA ARG A 203 1.36 13.15 0.06
C ARG A 203 0.75 13.48 -1.29
N ARG A 204 0.35 12.44 -2.02
CA ARG A 204 -0.32 12.53 -3.30
C ARG A 204 -1.02 11.22 -3.61
N MET A 205 -2.25 11.30 -4.07
CA MET A 205 -2.97 10.20 -4.68
C MET A 205 -3.69 10.72 -5.93
N SER A 206 -3.72 9.93 -6.97
CA SER A 206 -4.45 10.22 -8.23
C SER A 206 -4.91 8.91 -8.84
N PHE A 207 -6.07 8.92 -9.51
CA PHE A 207 -6.64 7.79 -10.23
C PHE A 207 -7.77 8.23 -11.15
N ASN A 208 -8.17 7.36 -12.06
CA ASN A 208 -9.42 7.46 -12.82
C ASN A 208 -10.37 6.36 -12.34
N GLU A 209 -11.66 6.68 -12.20
CA GLU A 209 -12.71 5.74 -11.81
C GLU A 209 -13.68 5.54 -12.97
N GLN A 210 -14.22 4.32 -13.13
CA GLN A 210 -15.03 3.90 -14.29
C GLN A 210 -16.30 4.71 -14.52
N SER A 211 -16.83 5.41 -13.50
CA SER A 211 -17.98 6.32 -13.63
C SER A 211 -17.66 7.64 -14.34
N GLY A 212 -16.38 7.90 -14.62
CA GLY A 212 -15.87 9.15 -15.19
C GLY A 212 -15.22 10.10 -14.18
N LEU A 213 -15.21 9.75 -12.89
CA LEU A 213 -14.48 10.53 -11.87
C LEU A 213 -12.97 10.48 -12.12
N GLN A 214 -12.33 11.63 -12.22
CA GLN A 214 -10.89 11.76 -12.36
C GLN A 214 -10.29 12.48 -11.17
N LEU A 215 -9.65 11.77 -10.28
CA LEU A 215 -8.90 12.37 -9.17
C LEU A 215 -7.48 12.74 -9.64
N LYS A 216 -7.23 14.04 -9.88
CA LYS A 216 -5.91 14.54 -10.31
C LYS A 216 -4.93 14.61 -9.14
N LYS A 217 -5.43 15.00 -7.96
CA LYS A 217 -4.63 15.07 -6.75
C LYS A 217 -5.51 14.95 -5.51
N PHE A 218 -5.07 14.13 -4.59
CA PHE A 218 -5.57 14.12 -3.22
C PHE A 218 -4.37 14.11 -2.27
N ALA A 219 -4.40 15.00 -1.29
CA ALA A 219 -3.39 15.08 -0.24
C ALA A 219 -4.07 15.32 1.10
N LEU A 220 -3.54 14.72 2.17
CA LEU A 220 -4.11 14.80 3.52
C LEU A 220 -3.05 14.42 4.55
N ARG A 221 -3.02 15.10 5.68
CA ARG A 221 -2.40 14.64 6.91
C ARG A 221 -3.48 14.23 7.90
N ALA A 222 -3.36 13.04 8.47
CA ALA A 222 -4.28 12.51 9.48
C ALA A 222 -3.50 12.12 10.73
N THR A 223 -3.93 12.62 11.86
CA THR A 223 -3.51 12.15 13.17
C THR A 223 -4.73 11.77 13.98
N ALA A 224 -4.64 10.66 14.72
CA ALA A 224 -5.70 10.25 15.62
C ALA A 224 -5.11 9.71 16.91
N ASN A 225 -5.78 9.94 18.01
CA ASN A 225 -5.44 9.48 19.36
C ASN A 225 -6.70 9.38 20.22
N SER A 226 -6.57 9.06 21.49
CA SER A 226 -7.69 8.96 22.43
C SER A 226 -8.53 10.25 22.61
N ARG A 227 -8.08 11.38 22.06
CA ARG A 227 -8.80 12.68 22.15
C ARG A 227 -9.58 13.01 20.88
N GLY A 228 -9.24 12.43 19.74
CA GLY A 228 -9.95 12.69 18.49
C GLY A 228 -9.17 12.34 17.23
N ILE A 229 -9.81 12.59 16.11
CA ILE A 229 -9.25 12.55 14.77
C ILE A 229 -9.01 13.99 14.30
N TYR A 230 -7.80 14.23 13.82
CA TYR A 230 -7.36 15.53 13.32
C TYR A 230 -6.89 15.37 11.88
N LEU A 231 -7.58 16.02 10.95
CA LEU A 231 -7.21 16.09 9.55
C LEU A 231 -6.67 17.48 9.25
N HIS A 232 -5.53 17.53 8.55
CA HIS A 232 -4.88 18.77 8.16
C HIS A 232 -4.51 18.75 6.68
N ASP A 233 -4.47 19.93 6.06
CA ASP A 233 -4.04 20.13 4.68
C ASP A 233 -4.77 19.22 3.68
N LEU A 234 -6.07 18.99 3.87
CA LEU A 234 -6.86 18.27 2.90
C LEU A 234 -6.92 19.10 1.62
N ASN A 235 -6.44 18.51 0.53
CA ASN A 235 -6.50 19.09 -0.81
C ASN A 235 -7.00 18.04 -1.78
N LEU A 236 -8.11 18.34 -2.44
CA LEU A 236 -8.71 17.52 -3.48
C LEU A 236 -8.76 18.35 -4.76
N THR A 237 -8.28 17.79 -5.86
CA THR A 237 -8.29 18.40 -7.19
C THR A 237 -8.83 17.40 -8.20
N LEU A 238 -9.93 17.76 -8.86
CA LEU A 238 -10.49 17.13 -10.04
C LEU A 238 -10.18 18.01 -11.26
N PRO A 239 -10.57 17.67 -12.50
CA PRO A 239 -10.26 18.48 -13.67
C PRO A 239 -10.63 19.97 -13.58
N GLY A 240 -11.81 20.28 -13.07
CA GLY A 240 -12.31 21.66 -12.88
C GLY A 240 -12.65 22.02 -11.43
N THR A 241 -12.51 21.08 -10.49
CA THR A 241 -12.91 21.24 -9.08
C THR A 241 -11.70 21.24 -8.18
N ILE A 242 -11.65 22.21 -7.27
CA ILE A 242 -10.63 22.28 -6.22
C ILE A 242 -11.34 22.46 -4.87
N VAL A 243 -11.02 21.59 -3.92
CA VAL A 243 -11.47 21.68 -2.52
C VAL A 243 -10.28 21.65 -1.60
N SER A 244 -10.18 22.57 -0.68
CA SER A 244 -9.15 22.58 0.35
C SER A 244 -9.76 22.86 1.73
N ILE A 245 -9.30 22.11 2.72
CA ILE A 245 -9.66 22.28 4.13
C ILE A 245 -8.37 22.32 4.94
N ASP A 246 -8.15 23.43 5.65
CA ASP A 246 -6.94 23.58 6.47
C ASP A 246 -6.91 22.58 7.62
N THR A 247 -8.04 22.49 8.35
CA THR A 247 -8.16 21.64 9.53
C THR A 247 -9.59 21.12 9.66
N PHE A 248 -9.72 19.85 9.95
CA PHE A 248 -10.97 19.23 10.35
C PHE A 248 -10.71 18.33 11.55
N THR A 249 -11.47 18.52 12.63
CA THR A 249 -11.29 17.78 13.88
C THR A 249 -12.62 17.17 14.31
N VAL A 250 -12.56 15.90 14.70
CA VAL A 250 -13.66 15.20 15.36
C VAL A 250 -13.15 14.80 16.75
N ALA A 251 -13.75 15.36 17.79
CA ALA A 251 -13.39 15.04 19.17
C ALA A 251 -13.96 13.68 19.57
N GLY A 252 -13.25 12.91 20.37
CA GLY A 252 -13.65 11.61 20.87
C GLY A 252 -12.57 10.53 20.70
N ASN A 253 -12.77 9.38 21.32
CA ASN A 253 -11.78 8.30 21.26
C ASN A 253 -12.01 7.41 20.05
N PHE A 254 -11.20 7.55 19.01
CA PHE A 254 -11.32 6.78 17.75
C PHE A 254 -11.11 5.27 17.90
N THR A 255 -10.63 4.79 19.06
CA THR A 255 -10.45 3.36 19.32
C THR A 255 -11.73 2.69 19.82
N GLU A 256 -12.76 3.46 20.16
CA GLU A 256 -14.05 2.94 20.61
C GLU A 256 -14.89 2.48 19.42
N PRO A 257 -15.59 1.32 19.50
CA PRO A 257 -16.38 0.80 18.39
C PRO A 257 -17.49 1.76 17.93
N ASP A 258 -18.06 2.54 18.86
CA ASP A 258 -19.18 3.42 18.61
C ASP A 258 -18.77 4.87 18.35
N PHE A 259 -17.47 5.12 18.11
CA PHE A 259 -16.93 6.47 17.90
C PHE A 259 -17.73 7.33 16.90
N LEU A 260 -18.24 6.72 15.80
CA LEU A 260 -19.00 7.43 14.78
C LEU A 260 -20.52 7.49 15.05
N SER A 261 -21.02 6.75 16.06
CA SER A 261 -22.45 6.71 16.40
C SER A 261 -22.86 7.74 17.45
N ASP A 262 -21.92 8.20 18.26
CA ASP A 262 -22.17 9.23 19.27
C ASP A 262 -22.17 10.65 18.67
N THR A 263 -22.85 11.58 19.35
CA THR A 263 -22.82 13.00 19.00
C THR A 263 -21.42 13.55 19.25
N GLN A 264 -20.64 13.70 18.19
CA GLN A 264 -19.26 14.17 18.27
C GLN A 264 -19.17 15.68 18.08
N THR A 265 -18.32 16.32 18.87
CA THR A 265 -17.96 17.72 18.64
C THR A 265 -17.02 17.80 17.44
N THR A 266 -17.47 18.48 16.39
CA THR A 266 -16.72 18.66 15.16
C THR A 266 -16.29 20.10 15.00
N TYR A 267 -15.04 20.33 14.63
CA TYR A 267 -14.51 21.63 14.27
C TYR A 267 -13.95 21.58 12.86
N MET A 268 -14.32 22.56 12.04
CA MET A 268 -13.77 22.75 10.70
C MET A 268 -13.19 24.16 10.61
N GLY A 269 -11.92 24.22 10.18
CA GLY A 269 -11.25 25.48 9.89
C GLY A 269 -11.69 26.07 8.55
N ARG A 270 -10.78 26.76 7.87
CA ARG A 270 -11.08 27.36 6.57
C ARG A 270 -11.37 26.29 5.53
N LEU A 271 -12.56 26.35 4.93
CA LEU A 271 -12.94 25.62 3.73
C LEU A 271 -12.89 26.56 2.52
N SER A 272 -12.21 26.16 1.47
CA SER A 272 -12.26 26.79 0.15
C SER A 272 -12.65 25.75 -0.88
N ALA A 273 -13.68 26.02 -1.66
CA ALA A 273 -14.18 25.11 -2.67
C ALA A 273 -14.56 25.88 -3.94
N SER A 274 -14.09 25.40 -5.07
CA SER A 274 -14.55 25.77 -6.42
C SER A 274 -14.96 24.48 -7.11
N VAL A 275 -16.22 24.35 -7.49
CA VAL A 275 -16.81 23.08 -7.97
C VAL A 275 -17.33 23.25 -9.38
N THR A 276 -16.89 22.38 -10.29
CA THR A 276 -17.42 22.25 -11.64
C THR A 276 -18.43 21.12 -11.67
N PRO A 277 -19.69 21.36 -12.10
CA PRO A 277 -20.73 20.35 -12.11
C PRO A 277 -20.37 19.05 -12.85
N ALA A 278 -19.65 19.14 -13.97
CA ALA A 278 -19.23 17.97 -14.74
C ALA A 278 -18.36 16.98 -13.92
N ASP A 279 -17.52 17.48 -13.01
CA ASP A 279 -16.63 16.64 -12.21
C ASP A 279 -17.38 15.79 -11.17
N ILE A 280 -18.54 16.22 -10.74
CA ILE A 280 -19.38 15.56 -9.73
C ILE A 280 -20.64 14.92 -10.32
N ALA A 281 -20.81 15.00 -11.64
CA ALA A 281 -22.01 14.49 -12.32
C ALA A 281 -22.21 12.98 -12.14
N CYS A 282 -21.14 12.20 -11.97
CA CYS A 282 -21.23 10.78 -11.65
C CYS A 282 -21.91 10.46 -10.30
N PHE A 283 -21.93 11.41 -9.35
CA PHE A 283 -22.61 11.27 -8.06
C PHE A 283 -24.04 11.82 -8.08
N VAL A 284 -24.32 12.80 -8.95
CA VAL A 284 -25.59 13.51 -8.99
C VAL A 284 -26.25 13.30 -10.34
N PRO A 285 -27.28 12.42 -10.45
CA PRO A 285 -27.92 12.10 -11.71
C PRO A 285 -28.41 13.32 -12.50
N ALA A 286 -28.91 14.35 -11.83
CA ALA A 286 -29.38 15.57 -12.46
C ALA A 286 -28.30 16.38 -13.18
N LEU A 287 -27.01 16.12 -12.89
CA LEU A 287 -25.86 16.80 -13.50
C LEU A 287 -25.20 16.01 -14.63
N GLN A 288 -25.70 14.82 -14.99
CA GLN A 288 -25.06 13.96 -16.01
C GLN A 288 -24.96 14.63 -17.38
N HIS A 289 -25.92 15.49 -17.74
CA HIS A 289 -25.87 16.24 -19.02
C HIS A 289 -24.63 17.15 -19.13
N PHE A 290 -24.00 17.54 -18.03
CA PHE A 290 -22.74 18.29 -18.07
C PHE A 290 -21.52 17.43 -18.42
N GLN A 291 -21.56 16.11 -18.16
CA GLN A 291 -20.50 15.20 -18.57
C GLN A 291 -20.40 15.05 -20.09
N ASP A 292 -21.55 15.01 -20.77
CA ASP A 292 -21.60 14.80 -22.22
C ASP A 292 -21.16 16.05 -23.01
N SER A 293 -21.06 17.22 -22.36
CA SER A 293 -20.68 18.50 -22.96
C SER A 293 -19.16 18.75 -23.02
N VAL A 294 -18.35 17.88 -22.45
CA VAL A 294 -16.88 18.07 -22.26
C VAL A 294 -16.05 17.16 -23.18
N HIS A 295 -16.69 16.51 -24.16
CA HIS A 295 -16.02 15.65 -25.17
C HIS A 295 -16.04 16.26 -26.53
#